data_86d5baed3d2ee066d990d7228276923a
#
_entry.id   86d5baed3d2ee066d990d7228276923a
#
_cell.length_a   1.000
_cell.length_b   1.000
_cell.length_c   1.000
_cell.angle_alpha   90.00
_cell.angle_beta   90.00
_cell.angle_gamma   90.00
#
_symmetry.space_group_name_H-M   'P 1'
#
loop_
_entity.id
_entity.type
_entity.pdbx_description
1 polymer ?
#
loop_
_entity_poly.entity_id
_entity_poly.type
_entity_poly.pdbx_seq_one_letter_code
_entity_poly.pdbx_strand_id
1 'polypeptide(L)'
;MPLEHRNMLVSALREAGLNAIDAGNFMRANLASFDMSWWRQQAPFILNNKRDFIAANIASWKALWSRGFAQAAEQRIKQSRYYQLYAEAGYDFLRPLEQKGVPLWRREEQFMVLGSDRPIPKLAEKLPWVRLSQRAFVTGTNEMNWRMFTRFVDKMYKVNERIAMGKITGKQAADWNMKRSIDSFARMIGDLTGRGELGPLKAISPGLNAGFFSLRTNLGRILTPRHLFAADPYTRKEAWKNLLAFVGGVTGVMLLGEQLGLWDVEKDPRNSDFMKIRAGGKRFDPWGGYQQYVTVISRLTTGEGVSATTGQEYPIQPFQTAGR
;
A
#
# COMPACT_ATOMS: atom_id res chain seq x y z
N MET A 1 -0.82 39.81 25.37
CA MET A 1 0.28 38.84 25.40
C MET A 1 1.32 39.30 24.38
N PRO A 2 2.57 39.58 24.76
CA PRO A 2 3.61 40.02 23.84
C PRO A 2 3.82 39.01 22.72
N LEU A 3 4.14 39.49 21.50
CA LEU A 3 4.32 38.65 20.31
C LEU A 3 5.35 37.52 20.50
N GLU A 4 6.40 37.79 21.27
CA GLU A 4 7.46 36.84 21.61
C GLU A 4 6.93 35.64 22.41
N HIS A 5 6.09 35.88 23.43
CA HIS A 5 5.48 34.81 24.23
C HIS A 5 4.51 33.98 23.44
N ARG A 6 3.78 34.57 22.48
CA ARG A 6 2.91 33.87 21.57
C ARG A 6 3.70 32.97 20.63
N ASN A 7 4.80 33.43 20.08
CA ASN A 7 5.67 32.66 19.19
C ASN A 7 6.34 31.52 19.94
N MET A 8 6.77 31.73 21.17
CA MET A 8 7.35 30.69 22.03
C MET A 8 6.33 29.65 22.42
N LEU A 9 5.08 30.02 22.74
CA LEU A 9 4.00 29.05 23.01
C LEU A 9 3.64 28.26 21.78
N VAL A 10 3.53 28.87 20.61
CA VAL A 10 3.24 28.19 19.34
C VAL A 10 4.36 27.22 18.95
N SER A 11 5.63 27.61 19.15
CA SER A 11 6.77 26.73 18.92
C SER A 11 6.79 25.51 19.86
N ALA A 12 6.52 25.75 21.16
CA ALA A 12 6.45 24.67 22.15
C ALA A 12 5.29 23.69 21.88
N LEU A 13 4.10 24.20 21.53
CA LEU A 13 2.95 23.36 21.15
C LEU A 13 3.22 22.56 19.86
N ARG A 14 3.88 23.17 18.88
CA ARG A 14 4.30 22.50 17.66
C ARG A 14 5.30 21.36 17.95
N GLU A 15 6.25 21.62 18.81
CA GLU A 15 7.28 20.64 19.20
C GLU A 15 6.68 19.48 20.00
N ALA A 16 5.76 19.77 20.95
CA ALA A 16 5.01 18.76 21.67
C ALA A 16 4.16 17.87 20.73
N GLY A 17 3.47 18.49 19.76
CA GLY A 17 2.70 17.77 18.75
C GLY A 17 3.57 16.88 17.86
N LEU A 18 4.74 17.35 17.46
CA LEU A 18 5.70 16.57 16.68
C LEU A 18 6.28 15.40 17.50
N ASN A 19 6.54 15.58 18.80
CA ASN A 19 7.01 14.51 19.68
C ASN A 19 5.94 13.43 19.88
N ALA A 20 4.66 13.79 19.99
CA ALA A 20 3.56 12.84 20.05
C ALA A 20 3.43 12.02 18.76
N ILE A 21 3.58 12.67 17.59
CA ILE A 21 3.61 11.98 16.28
C ILE A 21 4.78 11.00 16.20
N ASP A 22 5.97 11.39 16.66
CA ASP A 22 7.14 10.51 16.66
C ASP A 22 6.98 9.32 17.61
N ALA A 23 6.36 9.51 18.78
CA ALA A 23 6.04 8.42 19.69
C ALA A 23 5.07 7.42 19.05
N GLY A 24 4.00 7.91 18.41
CA GLY A 24 3.06 7.06 17.66
C GLY A 24 3.75 6.30 16.52
N ASN A 25 4.63 6.95 15.78
CA ASN A 25 5.43 6.32 14.73
C ASN A 25 6.41 5.27 15.28
N PHE A 26 7.00 5.53 16.45
CA PHE A 26 7.87 4.58 17.13
C PHE A 26 7.13 3.31 17.55
N MET A 27 5.94 3.45 18.14
CA MET A 27 5.10 2.30 18.49
C MET A 27 4.72 1.49 17.24
N ARG A 28 4.29 2.16 16.17
CA ARG A 28 3.99 1.50 14.89
C ARG A 28 5.20 0.79 14.30
N ALA A 29 6.38 1.41 14.34
CA ALA A 29 7.61 0.81 13.85
C ALA A 29 7.94 -0.49 14.58
N ASN A 30 7.80 -0.51 15.90
CA ASN A 30 8.02 -1.73 16.68
C ASN A 30 6.99 -2.82 16.36
N LEU A 31 5.70 -2.48 16.29
CA LEU A 31 4.64 -3.42 15.94
C LEU A 31 4.81 -3.99 14.52
N ALA A 32 5.20 -3.16 13.57
CA ALA A 32 5.36 -3.55 12.17
C ALA A 32 6.73 -4.18 11.86
N SER A 33 7.74 -4.02 12.71
CA SER A 33 9.09 -4.55 12.45
C SER A 33 9.15 -6.08 12.42
N PHE A 34 8.26 -6.74 13.15
CA PHE A 34 8.12 -8.20 13.12
C PHE A 34 7.03 -8.67 12.15
N ASP A 35 6.21 -7.74 11.66
CA ASP A 35 5.19 -8.02 10.68
C ASP A 35 5.81 -7.87 9.28
N MET A 36 6.32 -8.96 8.73
CA MET A 36 6.81 -9.01 7.34
C MET A 36 5.65 -8.93 6.34
N SER A 37 4.63 -8.14 6.66
CA SER A 37 3.36 -8.03 5.94
C SER A 37 3.43 -7.18 4.67
N TRP A 38 4.62 -6.72 4.25
CA TRP A 38 4.71 -5.97 3.00
C TRP A 38 4.07 -6.72 1.81
N TRP A 39 4.17 -8.05 1.80
CA TRP A 39 3.54 -8.90 0.80
C TRP A 39 2.00 -8.91 0.91
N ARG A 40 1.42 -8.73 2.11
CA ARG A 40 -0.04 -8.57 2.26
C ARG A 40 -0.56 -7.31 1.59
N GLN A 41 0.20 -6.22 1.64
CA GLN A 41 -0.15 -4.97 0.93
C GLN A 41 -0.08 -5.16 -0.58
N GLN A 42 0.74 -6.10 -1.06
CA GLN A 42 0.91 -6.44 -2.46
C GLN A 42 -0.01 -7.57 -2.93
N ALA A 43 -0.85 -8.12 -2.05
CA ALA A 43 -1.70 -9.28 -2.34
C ALA A 43 -2.49 -9.17 -3.67
N PRO A 44 -3.09 -8.01 -4.05
CA PRO A 44 -3.79 -7.87 -5.31
C PRO A 44 -2.93 -8.10 -6.56
N PHE A 45 -1.61 -8.01 -6.43
CA PHE A 45 -0.69 -8.20 -7.55
C PHE A 45 -0.08 -9.59 -7.65
N ILE A 46 -0.02 -10.33 -6.53
CA ILE A 46 0.80 -11.55 -6.42
C ILE A 46 0.44 -12.56 -7.52
N LEU A 47 -0.84 -12.86 -7.67
CA LEU A 47 -1.29 -13.93 -8.54
C LEU A 47 -1.13 -13.60 -10.02
N ASN A 48 -1.34 -12.34 -10.42
CA ASN A 48 -1.14 -11.91 -11.81
C ASN A 48 0.34 -11.60 -12.13
N ASN A 49 1.18 -11.36 -11.13
CA ASN A 49 2.57 -10.91 -11.29
C ASN A 49 3.56 -11.78 -10.50
N LYS A 50 3.38 -13.11 -10.52
CA LYS A 50 4.14 -14.08 -9.70
C LYS A 50 5.65 -13.92 -9.81
N ARG A 51 6.18 -13.73 -11.03
CA ARG A 51 7.63 -13.58 -11.26
C ARG A 51 8.19 -12.31 -10.60
N ASP A 52 7.47 -11.19 -10.72
CA ASP A 52 7.90 -9.92 -10.13
C ASP A 52 7.80 -9.99 -8.61
N PHE A 53 6.75 -10.64 -8.09
CA PHE A 53 6.58 -10.86 -6.67
C PHE A 53 7.71 -11.72 -6.08
N ILE A 54 8.05 -12.85 -6.69
CA ILE A 54 9.13 -13.72 -6.23
C ILE A 54 10.46 -12.95 -6.23
N ALA A 55 10.76 -12.22 -7.32
CA ALA A 55 11.99 -11.44 -7.41
C ALA A 55 12.06 -10.32 -6.37
N ALA A 56 10.94 -9.64 -6.10
CA ALA A 56 10.85 -8.62 -5.06
C ALA A 56 11.02 -9.20 -3.66
N ASN A 57 10.48 -10.40 -3.40
CA ASN A 57 10.70 -11.11 -2.14
C ASN A 57 12.17 -11.47 -1.94
N ILE A 58 12.82 -12.03 -2.95
CA ILE A 58 14.26 -12.34 -2.89
C ILE A 58 15.06 -11.06 -2.62
N ALA A 59 14.72 -9.94 -3.27
CA ALA A 59 15.37 -8.66 -3.02
C ALA A 59 15.13 -8.14 -1.59
N SER A 60 13.91 -8.28 -1.08
CA SER A 60 13.54 -7.94 0.30
C SER A 60 14.40 -8.72 1.30
N TRP A 61 14.47 -10.04 1.15
CA TRP A 61 15.28 -10.90 2.02
C TRP A 61 16.77 -10.56 1.95
N LYS A 62 17.33 -10.34 0.76
CA LYS A 62 18.73 -9.91 0.60
C LYS A 62 18.97 -8.55 1.26
N ALA A 63 18.05 -7.61 1.12
CA ALA A 63 18.14 -6.31 1.75
C ALA A 63 18.04 -6.38 3.29
N LEU A 64 17.29 -7.34 3.84
CA LEU A 64 17.22 -7.57 5.28
C LEU A 64 18.63 -7.76 5.87
N TRP A 65 19.47 -8.53 5.20
CA TRP A 65 20.82 -8.88 5.68
C TRP A 65 21.94 -8.00 5.14
N SER A 66 21.74 -7.31 4.01
CA SER A 66 22.76 -6.51 3.34
C SER A 66 22.31 -5.08 3.03
N ARG A 67 22.90 -4.08 3.69
CA ARG A 67 22.72 -2.66 3.35
C ARG A 67 23.26 -2.33 1.96
N GLY A 68 24.43 -2.88 1.62
CA GLY A 68 25.05 -2.68 0.31
C GLY A 68 24.16 -3.19 -0.82
N PHE A 69 23.50 -4.35 -0.66
CA PHE A 69 22.53 -4.85 -1.64
C PHE A 69 21.34 -3.88 -1.81
N ALA A 70 20.78 -3.39 -0.70
CA ALA A 70 19.63 -2.48 -0.77
C ALA A 70 19.98 -1.15 -1.47
N GLN A 71 21.17 -0.60 -1.19
CA GLN A 71 21.69 0.59 -1.87
C GLN A 71 21.95 0.33 -3.36
N ALA A 72 22.54 -0.81 -3.71
CA ALA A 72 22.77 -1.20 -5.10
C ALA A 72 21.43 -1.38 -5.87
N ALA A 73 20.41 -1.95 -5.23
CA ALA A 73 19.07 -2.09 -5.82
C ALA A 73 18.43 -0.72 -6.10
N GLU A 74 18.53 0.22 -5.16
CA GLU A 74 18.06 1.61 -5.35
C GLU A 74 18.81 2.32 -6.48
N GLN A 75 20.12 2.21 -6.51
CA GLN A 75 20.98 2.79 -7.56
C GLN A 75 20.65 2.23 -8.94
N ARG A 76 20.47 0.92 -9.07
CA ARG A 76 20.08 0.26 -10.32
C ARG A 76 18.77 0.83 -10.86
N ILE A 77 17.78 1.08 -10.01
CA ILE A 77 16.52 1.71 -10.43
C ILE A 77 16.78 3.13 -10.92
N LYS A 78 17.53 3.94 -10.17
CA LYS A 78 17.85 5.33 -10.51
C LYS A 78 18.67 5.47 -11.80
N GLN A 79 19.53 4.52 -12.11
CA GLN A 79 20.37 4.50 -13.32
C GLN A 79 19.65 3.91 -14.54
N SER A 80 18.45 3.39 -14.38
CA SER A 80 17.71 2.80 -15.49
C SER A 80 17.20 3.88 -16.47
N ARG A 81 17.19 3.54 -17.75
CA ARG A 81 16.62 4.37 -18.83
C ARG A 81 15.15 4.75 -18.62
N TYR A 82 14.42 3.98 -17.83
CA TYR A 82 13.01 4.24 -17.52
C TYR A 82 12.80 5.13 -16.29
N TYR A 83 13.87 5.46 -15.56
CA TYR A 83 13.73 6.20 -14.31
C TYR A 83 13.12 7.58 -14.50
N GLN A 84 13.47 8.27 -15.57
CA GLN A 84 12.89 9.58 -15.88
C GLN A 84 11.38 9.47 -16.12
N LEU A 85 10.91 8.51 -16.94
CA LEU A 85 9.48 8.26 -17.13
C LEU A 85 8.76 7.93 -15.82
N TYR A 86 9.44 7.23 -14.94
CA TYR A 86 8.92 6.86 -13.62
C TYR A 86 8.76 8.07 -12.71
N ALA A 87 9.73 8.97 -12.71
CA ALA A 87 9.69 10.21 -11.93
C ALA A 87 8.64 11.20 -12.50
N GLU A 88 8.56 11.33 -13.84
CA GLU A 88 7.63 12.22 -14.53
C GLU A 88 6.17 11.78 -14.44
N ALA A 89 5.90 10.49 -14.23
CA ALA A 89 4.55 9.98 -14.03
C ALA A 89 3.86 10.53 -12.76
N GLY A 90 4.53 11.41 -12.03
CA GLY A 90 4.01 12.12 -10.86
C GLY A 90 3.89 11.27 -9.60
N TYR A 91 4.20 10.00 -9.71
CA TYR A 91 4.24 9.04 -8.62
C TYR A 91 5.68 8.70 -8.31
N ASP A 92 6.21 9.31 -7.29
CA ASP A 92 7.51 8.94 -6.74
C ASP A 92 7.36 7.64 -5.93
N PHE A 93 7.32 6.51 -6.65
CA PHE A 93 7.22 5.18 -6.04
C PHE A 93 8.50 4.76 -5.34
N LEU A 94 9.62 5.31 -5.78
CA LEU A 94 10.89 5.00 -5.16
C LEU A 94 10.97 5.68 -3.82
N ARG A 95 10.95 4.89 -2.76
CA ARG A 95 11.25 5.39 -1.42
C ARG A 95 12.74 5.28 -1.16
N PRO A 96 13.42 6.37 -0.85
CA PRO A 96 14.83 6.32 -0.51
C PRO A 96 15.02 5.52 0.77
N LEU A 97 16.10 4.75 0.83
CA LEU A 97 16.51 4.02 2.04
C LEU A 97 16.86 4.98 3.18
N GLU A 98 17.39 6.14 2.83
CA GLU A 98 17.71 7.22 3.76
C GLU A 98 16.77 8.41 3.52
N GLN A 99 16.23 8.97 4.59
CA GLN A 99 15.14 9.95 4.50
C GLN A 99 15.53 11.37 4.85
N LYS A 100 16.82 11.66 4.93
CA LYS A 100 17.28 13.01 5.15
C LYS A 100 16.76 13.94 4.05
N GLY A 101 16.04 15.00 4.43
CA GLY A 101 15.44 15.93 3.48
C GLY A 101 14.11 15.52 2.84
N VAL A 102 13.60 14.31 3.11
CA VAL A 102 12.30 13.88 2.58
C VAL A 102 11.16 14.57 3.34
N PRO A 103 10.16 15.16 2.66
CA PRO A 103 9.01 15.78 3.31
C PRO A 103 8.23 14.82 4.21
N LEU A 104 7.68 15.31 5.33
CA LEU A 104 6.97 14.48 6.32
C LEU A 104 5.84 13.65 5.73
N TRP A 105 5.07 14.18 4.79
CA TRP A 105 3.98 13.47 4.13
C TRP A 105 4.44 12.31 3.23
N ARG A 106 5.71 12.30 2.80
CA ARG A 106 6.33 11.17 2.07
C ARG A 106 6.90 10.10 2.99
N ARG A 107 7.03 10.38 4.28
CA ARG A 107 7.66 9.48 5.26
C ARG A 107 6.69 8.46 5.86
N GLU A 108 5.41 8.57 5.54
CA GLU A 108 4.33 7.82 6.15
C GLU A 108 4.44 6.29 6.01
N GLU A 109 5.01 5.83 4.91
CA GLU A 109 5.15 4.40 4.63
C GLU A 109 6.36 3.78 5.32
N GLN A 110 7.27 4.61 5.73
CA GLN A 110 8.44 4.21 6.48
C GLN A 110 8.12 4.49 7.94
N PHE A 111 7.80 3.49 8.69
CA PHE A 111 7.33 3.55 10.06
C PHE A 111 8.14 4.48 10.97
N MET A 112 9.40 4.78 10.58
CA MET A 112 10.28 5.73 11.27
C MET A 112 11.07 6.57 10.28
N VAL A 113 11.40 7.79 10.70
CA VAL A 113 12.29 8.69 9.98
C VAL A 113 13.73 8.39 10.36
N LEU A 114 14.41 7.55 9.57
CA LEU A 114 15.85 7.36 9.72
C LEU A 114 16.60 8.62 9.24
N GLY A 115 17.65 9.04 9.96
CA GLY A 115 18.40 10.26 9.66
C GLY A 115 17.76 11.55 10.16
N SER A 116 16.83 11.48 11.11
CA SER A 116 16.27 12.65 11.80
C SER A 116 17.14 13.06 12.99
N ASP A 117 17.27 14.37 13.23
CA ASP A 117 17.97 14.89 14.42
C ASP A 117 17.13 14.81 15.70
N ARG A 118 15.87 14.39 15.61
CA ARG A 118 14.94 14.31 16.75
C ARG A 118 15.20 13.08 17.62
N PRO A 119 14.97 13.16 18.96
CA PRO A 119 15.40 12.12 19.91
C PRO A 119 14.73 10.76 19.69
N ILE A 120 13.42 10.71 19.42
CA ILE A 120 12.67 9.44 19.25
C ILE A 120 13.08 8.71 17.97
N PRO A 121 13.15 9.34 16.78
CA PRO A 121 13.73 8.74 15.59
C PRO A 121 15.18 8.26 15.79
N LYS A 122 16.04 9.04 16.47
CA LYS A 122 17.41 8.59 16.80
C LYS A 122 17.44 7.34 17.67
N LEU A 123 16.49 7.20 18.60
CA LEU A 123 16.36 6.00 19.40
C LEU A 123 15.95 4.80 18.51
N ALA A 124 15.00 4.98 17.60
CA ALA A 124 14.58 3.92 16.68
C ALA A 124 15.70 3.46 15.74
N GLU A 125 16.58 4.36 15.31
CA GLU A 125 17.77 4.01 14.50
C GLU A 125 18.72 3.07 15.23
N LYS A 126 18.74 3.11 16.56
CA LYS A 126 19.55 2.18 17.38
C LYS A 126 18.95 0.78 17.47
N LEU A 127 17.66 0.61 17.12
CA LEU A 127 16.98 -0.68 17.18
C LEU A 127 17.23 -1.47 15.88
N PRO A 128 18.03 -2.55 15.93
CA PRO A 128 18.39 -3.30 14.72
C PRO A 128 17.19 -3.81 13.94
N TRP A 129 16.18 -4.32 14.63
CA TRP A 129 14.98 -4.91 14.00
C TRP A 129 14.15 -3.87 13.23
N VAL A 130 14.01 -2.64 13.74
CA VAL A 130 13.31 -1.55 13.03
C VAL A 130 14.02 -1.23 11.72
N ARG A 131 15.32 -1.05 11.80
CA ARG A 131 16.16 -0.70 10.64
C ARG A 131 16.21 -1.82 9.59
N LEU A 132 16.35 -3.07 10.02
CA LEU A 132 16.40 -4.23 9.15
C LEU A 132 15.06 -4.44 8.42
N SER A 133 13.97 -4.43 9.16
CA SER A 133 12.61 -4.61 8.64
C SER A 133 12.24 -3.49 7.65
N GLN A 134 12.50 -2.23 8.01
CA GLN A 134 12.24 -1.10 7.12
C GLN A 134 13.02 -1.19 5.81
N ARG A 135 14.30 -1.57 5.87
CA ARG A 135 15.13 -1.74 4.68
C ARG A 135 14.58 -2.84 3.76
N ALA A 136 14.21 -3.98 4.34
CA ALA A 136 13.59 -5.08 3.59
C ALA A 136 12.27 -4.66 2.95
N PHE A 137 11.40 -4.00 3.70
CA PHE A 137 10.11 -3.50 3.23
C PHE A 137 10.26 -2.51 2.06
N VAL A 138 11.11 -1.50 2.24
CA VAL A 138 11.35 -0.47 1.20
C VAL A 138 11.91 -1.10 -0.07
N THR A 139 12.93 -1.97 0.06
CA THR A 139 13.55 -2.61 -1.10
C THR A 139 12.57 -3.53 -1.82
N GLY A 140 11.82 -4.37 -1.10
CA GLY A 140 10.84 -5.27 -1.69
C GLY A 140 9.74 -4.53 -2.43
N THR A 141 9.18 -3.49 -1.81
CA THR A 141 8.12 -2.67 -2.44
C THR A 141 8.64 -1.92 -3.67
N ASN A 142 9.82 -1.32 -3.58
CA ASN A 142 10.42 -0.61 -4.72
C ASN A 142 10.70 -1.57 -5.88
N GLU A 143 11.24 -2.76 -5.61
CA GLU A 143 11.48 -3.78 -6.64
C GLU A 143 10.19 -4.25 -7.31
N MET A 144 9.14 -4.50 -6.55
CA MET A 144 7.85 -4.94 -7.10
C MET A 144 7.27 -3.88 -8.04
N ASN A 145 7.19 -2.63 -7.56
CA ASN A 145 6.65 -1.52 -8.33
C ASN A 145 7.47 -1.25 -9.58
N TRP A 146 8.78 -1.26 -9.45
CA TRP A 146 9.71 -1.04 -10.56
C TRP A 146 9.56 -2.09 -11.66
N ARG A 147 9.52 -3.36 -11.30
CA ARG A 147 9.36 -4.48 -12.26
C ARG A 147 8.03 -4.41 -12.98
N MET A 148 6.94 -4.14 -12.26
CA MET A 148 5.63 -3.98 -12.87
C MET A 148 5.60 -2.79 -13.83
N PHE A 149 6.15 -1.66 -13.41
CA PHE A 149 6.22 -0.44 -14.21
C PHE A 149 7.02 -0.66 -15.50
N THR A 150 8.24 -1.14 -15.41
CA THR A 150 9.10 -1.35 -16.60
C THR A 150 8.49 -2.33 -17.58
N ARG A 151 7.91 -3.42 -17.11
CA ARG A 151 7.18 -4.38 -17.96
C ARG A 151 6.00 -3.72 -18.68
N PHE A 152 5.26 -2.86 -17.99
CA PHE A 152 4.16 -2.13 -18.61
C PHE A 152 4.67 -1.13 -19.66
N VAL A 153 5.73 -0.39 -19.38
CA VAL A 153 6.36 0.53 -20.31
C VAL A 153 6.84 -0.20 -21.57
N ASP A 154 7.53 -1.34 -21.42
CA ASP A 154 7.95 -2.18 -22.54
C ASP A 154 6.75 -2.63 -23.40
N LYS A 155 5.63 -2.96 -22.77
CA LYS A 155 4.39 -3.28 -23.48
C LYS A 155 3.85 -2.08 -24.26
N MET A 156 3.93 -0.87 -23.68
CA MET A 156 3.49 0.35 -24.35
C MET A 156 4.37 0.71 -25.56
N TYR A 157 5.68 0.51 -25.48
CA TYR A 157 6.58 0.64 -26.62
C TYR A 157 6.19 -0.33 -27.75
N LYS A 158 5.91 -1.60 -27.44
CA LYS A 158 5.43 -2.58 -28.43
C LYS A 158 4.09 -2.18 -29.06
N VAL A 159 3.19 -1.55 -28.31
CA VAL A 159 1.94 -1.01 -28.87
C VAL A 159 2.27 0.12 -29.86
N ASN A 160 3.16 1.03 -29.50
CA ASN A 160 3.60 2.13 -30.36
C ASN A 160 4.22 1.61 -31.68
N GLU A 161 5.10 0.61 -31.62
CA GLU A 161 5.67 -0.05 -32.79
C GLU A 161 4.58 -0.69 -33.69
N ARG A 162 3.59 -1.34 -33.09
CA ARG A 162 2.48 -1.97 -33.83
C ARG A 162 1.60 -0.93 -34.53
N ILE A 163 1.41 0.25 -33.96
CA ILE A 163 0.73 1.37 -34.58
C ILE A 163 1.56 1.88 -35.76
N ALA A 164 2.86 2.09 -35.55
CA ALA A 164 3.78 2.54 -36.60
C ALA A 164 3.85 1.58 -37.80
N MET A 165 3.70 0.26 -37.54
CA MET A 165 3.65 -0.77 -38.56
C MET A 165 2.25 -0.94 -39.21
N GLY A 166 1.26 -0.12 -38.86
CA GLY A 166 -0.11 -0.25 -39.36
C GLY A 166 -0.88 -1.50 -38.84
N LYS A 167 -0.35 -2.23 -37.84
CA LYS A 167 -1.00 -3.41 -37.27
C LYS A 167 -2.11 -3.05 -36.27
N ILE A 168 -2.15 -1.80 -35.80
CA ILE A 168 -3.22 -1.20 -35.01
C ILE A 168 -3.62 0.06 -35.74
N THR A 169 -4.88 0.15 -36.15
CA THR A 169 -5.42 1.23 -36.98
C THR A 169 -6.74 1.76 -36.42
N GLY A 170 -7.34 2.74 -37.11
CA GLY A 170 -8.64 3.30 -36.73
C GLY A 170 -8.63 4.03 -35.41
N LYS A 171 -9.76 3.96 -34.70
CA LYS A 171 -9.95 4.68 -33.44
C LYS A 171 -8.89 4.35 -32.37
N GLN A 172 -8.44 3.09 -32.32
CA GLN A 172 -7.41 2.67 -31.38
C GLN A 172 -6.07 3.36 -31.58
N ALA A 173 -5.67 3.58 -32.84
CA ALA A 173 -4.44 4.30 -33.16
C ALA A 173 -4.62 5.82 -32.96
N ALA A 174 -5.79 6.36 -33.33
CA ALA A 174 -6.09 7.78 -33.18
C ALA A 174 -6.14 8.25 -31.72
N ASP A 175 -6.72 7.42 -30.84
CA ASP A 175 -6.84 7.72 -29.40
C ASP A 175 -5.58 7.35 -28.59
N TRP A 176 -4.55 6.83 -29.27
CA TRP A 176 -3.34 6.37 -28.59
C TRP A 176 -2.52 7.51 -28.00
N ASN A 177 -2.21 7.38 -26.71
CA ASN A 177 -1.31 8.29 -26.01
C ASN A 177 -0.51 7.49 -24.97
N MET A 178 0.76 7.24 -25.31
CA MET A 178 1.67 6.45 -24.49
C MET A 178 1.88 7.06 -23.10
N LYS A 179 2.06 8.39 -23.02
CA LYS A 179 2.25 9.07 -21.73
C LYS A 179 1.03 8.91 -20.83
N ARG A 180 -0.18 9.10 -21.37
CA ARG A 180 -1.43 8.91 -20.62
C ARG A 180 -1.55 7.50 -20.05
N SER A 181 -1.18 6.47 -20.84
CA SER A 181 -1.21 5.08 -20.40
C SER A 181 -0.20 4.83 -19.28
N ILE A 182 1.02 5.34 -19.41
CA ILE A 182 2.07 5.22 -18.38
C ILE A 182 1.64 5.91 -17.08
N ASP A 183 1.15 7.14 -17.16
CA ASP A 183 0.69 7.92 -16.00
C ASP A 183 -0.51 7.25 -15.30
N SER A 184 -1.44 6.71 -16.08
CA SER A 184 -2.61 5.97 -15.55
C SER A 184 -2.19 4.70 -14.82
N PHE A 185 -1.29 3.93 -15.40
CA PHE A 185 -0.77 2.70 -14.80
C PHE A 185 0.07 2.99 -13.55
N ALA A 186 0.87 4.05 -13.58
CA ALA A 186 1.64 4.50 -12.44
C ALA A 186 0.73 4.81 -11.23
N ARG A 187 -0.37 5.55 -11.45
CA ARG A 187 -1.39 5.81 -10.43
C ARG A 187 -2.01 4.52 -9.88
N MET A 188 -2.33 3.57 -10.75
CA MET A 188 -2.86 2.27 -10.33
C MET A 188 -1.89 1.53 -9.41
N ILE A 189 -0.60 1.46 -9.76
CA ILE A 189 0.41 0.84 -8.88
C ILE A 189 0.46 1.56 -7.54
N GLY A 190 0.46 2.89 -7.54
CA GLY A 190 0.46 3.69 -6.31
C GLY A 190 -0.70 3.34 -5.38
N ASP A 191 -1.92 3.36 -5.88
CA ASP A 191 -3.11 3.04 -5.08
C ASP A 191 -3.07 1.59 -4.56
N LEU A 192 -2.77 0.63 -5.43
CA LEU A 192 -2.72 -0.79 -5.08
C LEU A 192 -1.59 -1.15 -4.10
N THR A 193 -0.49 -0.39 -4.10
CA THR A 193 0.61 -0.60 -3.14
C THR A 193 0.48 0.21 -1.87
N GLY A 194 -0.69 0.81 -1.62
CA GLY A 194 -0.94 1.61 -0.43
C GLY A 194 -0.26 2.98 -0.45
N ARG A 195 0.12 3.47 -1.63
CA ARG A 195 0.74 4.78 -1.85
C ARG A 195 -0.22 5.75 -2.51
N GLY A 196 -1.51 5.65 -2.17
CA GLY A 196 -2.58 6.49 -2.69
C GLY A 196 -2.26 7.98 -2.61
N GLU A 197 -2.79 8.74 -3.55
CA GLU A 197 -2.56 10.18 -3.61
C GLU A 197 -3.35 10.89 -2.51
N LEU A 198 -2.65 11.61 -1.64
CA LEU A 198 -3.26 12.33 -0.51
C LEU A 198 -4.02 13.58 -0.94
N GLY A 199 -3.74 14.14 -2.13
CA GLY A 199 -4.37 15.38 -2.58
C GLY A 199 -4.31 16.49 -1.52
N PRO A 200 -5.46 17.10 -1.16
CA PRO A 200 -5.53 18.14 -0.13
C PRO A 200 -5.15 17.67 1.27
N LEU A 201 -5.23 16.36 1.54
CA LEU A 201 -4.91 15.78 2.86
C LEU A 201 -3.40 15.77 3.16
N LYS A 202 -2.55 16.15 2.21
CA LYS A 202 -1.08 16.20 2.41
C LYS A 202 -0.68 17.03 3.63
N ALA A 203 -1.37 18.16 3.85
CA ALA A 203 -1.03 19.08 4.93
C ALA A 203 -1.30 18.50 6.33
N ILE A 204 -2.36 17.70 6.48
CA ILE A 204 -2.82 17.14 7.76
C ILE A 204 -2.43 15.66 7.93
N SER A 205 -1.86 15.04 6.90
CA SER A 205 -1.49 13.62 6.91
C SER A 205 -0.56 13.21 8.05
N PRO A 206 0.45 14.00 8.48
CA PRO A 206 1.29 13.64 9.61
C PRO A 206 0.51 13.43 10.91
N GLY A 207 -0.50 14.28 11.18
CA GLY A 207 -1.37 14.15 12.34
C GLY A 207 -2.33 12.97 12.23
N LEU A 208 -2.94 12.79 11.06
CA LEU A 208 -3.84 11.65 10.80
C LEU A 208 -3.13 10.30 10.87
N ASN A 209 -1.87 10.22 10.46
CA ASN A 209 -1.08 9.00 10.56
C ASN A 209 -0.75 8.59 12.00
N ALA A 210 -0.78 9.52 12.95
CA ALA A 210 -0.65 9.17 14.37
C ALA A 210 -1.88 8.37 14.87
N GLY A 211 -3.07 8.69 14.34
CA GLY A 211 -4.32 8.00 14.68
C GLY A 211 -4.67 6.81 13.78
N PHE A 212 -4.31 6.89 12.50
CA PHE A 212 -4.56 5.82 11.53
C PHE A 212 -3.25 5.11 11.18
N PHE A 213 -3.23 3.78 11.21
CA PHE A 213 -2.03 2.97 10.97
C PHE A 213 -1.33 3.25 9.64
N SER A 214 -2.05 3.68 8.61
CA SER A 214 -1.53 4.24 7.36
C SER A 214 -2.66 4.87 6.57
N LEU A 215 -2.74 6.19 6.56
CA LEU A 215 -3.76 6.92 5.80
C LEU A 215 -3.66 6.62 4.30
N ARG A 216 -2.44 6.61 3.76
CA ARG A 216 -2.20 6.34 2.32
C ARG A 216 -2.60 4.93 1.91
N THR A 217 -2.35 3.93 2.75
CA THR A 217 -2.76 2.55 2.48
C THR A 217 -4.28 2.43 2.45
N ASN A 218 -4.98 3.06 3.39
CA ASN A 218 -6.44 3.05 3.41
C ASN A 218 -7.02 3.81 2.22
N LEU A 219 -6.50 4.99 1.90
CA LEU A 219 -6.90 5.74 0.70
C LEU A 219 -6.62 4.96 -0.59
N GLY A 220 -5.45 4.35 -0.71
CA GLY A 220 -5.11 3.51 -1.85
C GLY A 220 -6.11 2.39 -2.05
N ARG A 221 -6.52 1.70 -0.98
CA ARG A 221 -7.53 0.64 -1.04
C ARG A 221 -8.91 1.16 -1.48
N ILE A 222 -9.33 2.32 -0.95
CA ILE A 222 -10.61 2.95 -1.34
C ILE A 222 -10.58 3.41 -2.79
N LEU A 223 -9.44 3.90 -3.26
CA LEU A 223 -9.28 4.41 -4.63
C LEU A 223 -9.01 3.31 -5.67
N THR A 224 -8.59 2.12 -5.25
CA THR A 224 -8.29 0.99 -6.15
C THR A 224 -9.43 0.67 -7.14
N PRO A 225 -10.72 0.61 -6.75
CA PRO A 225 -11.81 0.30 -7.68
C PRO A 225 -11.93 1.27 -8.87
N ARG A 226 -11.47 2.51 -8.75
CA ARG A 226 -11.55 3.50 -9.86
C ARG A 226 -10.79 3.04 -11.10
N HIS A 227 -9.74 2.23 -10.92
CA HIS A 227 -8.92 1.75 -12.03
C HIS A 227 -9.61 0.69 -12.90
N LEU A 228 -10.66 0.04 -12.38
CA LEU A 228 -11.53 -0.84 -13.17
C LEU A 228 -12.31 -0.09 -14.25
N PHE A 229 -12.47 1.22 -14.06
CA PHE A 229 -13.18 2.14 -14.96
C PHE A 229 -12.22 3.17 -15.58
N ALA A 230 -10.91 2.94 -15.51
CA ALA A 230 -9.92 3.85 -16.06
C ALA A 230 -10.20 4.15 -17.54
N ALA A 231 -10.05 5.42 -17.94
CA ALA A 231 -10.23 5.84 -19.33
C ALA A 231 -9.19 5.17 -20.23
N ASP A 232 -7.97 4.91 -19.74
CA ASP A 232 -6.95 4.17 -20.45
C ASP A 232 -7.29 2.67 -20.50
N PRO A 233 -7.48 2.08 -21.71
CA PRO A 233 -7.90 0.69 -21.84
C PRO A 233 -6.83 -0.32 -21.38
N TYR A 234 -5.56 0.06 -21.46
CA TYR A 234 -4.45 -0.83 -21.05
C TYR A 234 -4.37 -0.93 -19.54
N THR A 235 -4.48 0.20 -18.82
CA THR A 235 -4.56 0.24 -17.36
C THR A 235 -5.80 -0.47 -16.86
N ARG A 236 -6.96 -0.21 -17.46
CA ARG A 236 -8.22 -0.89 -17.12
C ARG A 236 -8.11 -2.41 -17.26
N LYS A 237 -7.50 -2.88 -18.35
CA LYS A 237 -7.27 -4.32 -18.56
C LYS A 237 -6.37 -4.93 -17.48
N GLU A 238 -5.31 -4.25 -17.09
CA GLU A 238 -4.42 -4.73 -16.01
C GLU A 238 -5.12 -4.68 -14.64
N ALA A 239 -5.95 -3.68 -14.37
CA ALA A 239 -6.76 -3.60 -13.15
C ALA A 239 -7.72 -4.80 -13.04
N TRP A 240 -8.46 -5.11 -14.09
CA TRP A 240 -9.35 -6.27 -14.12
C TRP A 240 -8.59 -7.60 -13.97
N LYS A 241 -7.46 -7.75 -14.64
CA LYS A 241 -6.62 -8.95 -14.48
C LYS A 241 -6.16 -9.15 -13.04
N ASN A 242 -5.70 -8.08 -12.39
CA ASN A 242 -5.26 -8.13 -11.00
C ASN A 242 -6.43 -8.49 -10.07
N LEU A 243 -7.59 -7.86 -10.26
CA LEU A 243 -8.79 -8.14 -9.45
C LEU A 243 -9.24 -9.60 -9.62
N LEU A 244 -9.42 -10.06 -10.85
CA LEU A 244 -9.89 -11.42 -11.13
C LEU A 244 -8.91 -12.49 -10.63
N ALA A 245 -7.61 -12.26 -10.81
CA ALA A 245 -6.59 -13.18 -10.29
C ALA A 245 -6.60 -13.21 -8.75
N PHE A 246 -6.73 -12.04 -8.11
CA PHE A 246 -6.76 -11.92 -6.66
C PHE A 246 -8.02 -12.56 -6.07
N VAL A 247 -9.20 -12.13 -6.52
CA VAL A 247 -10.48 -12.64 -6.01
C VAL A 247 -10.62 -14.13 -6.31
N GLY A 248 -10.39 -14.54 -7.57
CA GLY A 248 -10.52 -15.93 -7.97
C GLY A 248 -9.51 -16.84 -7.26
N GLY A 249 -8.26 -16.40 -7.14
CA GLY A 249 -7.21 -17.18 -6.49
C GLY A 249 -7.42 -17.32 -4.99
N VAL A 250 -7.75 -16.23 -4.29
CA VAL A 250 -8.03 -16.27 -2.84
C VAL A 250 -9.27 -17.12 -2.57
N THR A 251 -10.37 -16.88 -3.28
CA THR A 251 -11.61 -17.67 -3.13
C THR A 251 -11.36 -19.15 -3.45
N GLY A 252 -10.62 -19.44 -4.51
CA GLY A 252 -10.28 -20.82 -4.88
C GLY A 252 -9.51 -21.56 -3.78
N VAL A 253 -8.47 -20.93 -3.22
CA VAL A 253 -7.70 -21.51 -2.10
C VAL A 253 -8.59 -21.73 -0.88
N MET A 254 -9.44 -20.73 -0.54
CA MET A 254 -10.32 -20.80 0.62
C MET A 254 -11.32 -21.96 0.51
N LEU A 255 -11.99 -22.09 -0.65
CA LEU A 255 -12.98 -23.14 -0.88
C LEU A 255 -12.34 -24.53 -0.95
N LEU A 256 -11.18 -24.66 -1.59
CA LEU A 256 -10.45 -25.92 -1.62
C LEU A 256 -10.05 -26.38 -0.22
N GLY A 257 -9.51 -25.51 0.61
CA GLY A 257 -9.13 -25.87 1.96
C GLY A 257 -10.32 -26.21 2.85
N GLU A 258 -11.45 -25.52 2.68
CA GLU A 258 -12.72 -25.86 3.35
C GLU A 258 -13.21 -27.25 2.92
N GLN A 259 -13.22 -27.56 1.62
CA GLN A 259 -13.60 -28.88 1.11
C GLN A 259 -12.68 -30.00 1.60
N LEU A 260 -11.40 -29.71 1.79
CA LEU A 260 -10.41 -30.68 2.31
C LEU A 260 -10.45 -30.78 3.84
N GLY A 261 -11.32 -30.02 4.53
CA GLY A 261 -11.42 -30.02 5.98
C GLY A 261 -10.19 -29.41 6.70
N LEU A 262 -9.40 -28.61 6.00
CA LEU A 262 -8.20 -27.97 6.56
C LEU A 262 -8.53 -26.75 7.41
N TRP A 263 -9.66 -26.08 7.12
CA TRP A 263 -10.14 -24.87 7.82
C TRP A 263 -11.59 -24.57 7.52
N ASP A 264 -12.18 -23.68 8.31
CA ASP A 264 -13.50 -23.12 8.10
C ASP A 264 -13.41 -21.70 7.55
N VAL A 265 -14.43 -21.27 6.80
CA VAL A 265 -14.53 -19.91 6.26
C VAL A 265 -15.84 -19.26 6.70
N GLU A 266 -15.74 -18.09 7.33
CA GLU A 266 -16.92 -17.30 7.69
C GLU A 266 -17.59 -16.71 6.44
N LYS A 267 -18.89 -16.95 6.25
CA LYS A 267 -19.63 -16.57 5.04
C LYS A 267 -20.59 -15.39 5.24
N ASP A 268 -20.89 -15.00 6.48
CA ASP A 268 -21.79 -13.86 6.74
C ASP A 268 -21.02 -12.52 6.57
N PRO A 269 -21.40 -11.67 5.58
CA PRO A 269 -20.69 -10.42 5.34
C PRO A 269 -20.89 -9.37 6.44
N ARG A 270 -21.86 -9.57 7.36
CA ARG A 270 -22.09 -8.72 8.53
C ARG A 270 -21.10 -9.05 9.67
N ASN A 271 -20.45 -10.22 9.61
CA ASN A 271 -19.49 -10.66 10.59
C ASN A 271 -18.10 -10.04 10.32
N SER A 272 -17.40 -9.59 11.36
CA SER A 272 -16.04 -9.04 11.23
C SER A 272 -15.00 -10.06 10.75
N ASP A 273 -15.32 -11.35 10.81
CA ASP A 273 -14.50 -12.44 10.30
C ASP A 273 -14.90 -12.90 8.89
N PHE A 274 -15.81 -12.18 8.24
CA PHE A 274 -16.24 -12.48 6.88
C PHE A 274 -15.07 -12.82 5.95
N MET A 275 -15.15 -13.95 5.27
CA MET A 275 -14.12 -14.45 4.36
C MET A 275 -12.70 -14.55 4.99
N LYS A 276 -12.61 -14.74 6.31
CA LYS A 276 -11.37 -15.16 6.97
C LYS A 276 -11.30 -16.67 7.12
N ILE A 277 -10.09 -17.18 7.05
CA ILE A 277 -9.78 -18.59 7.30
C ILE A 277 -9.65 -18.80 8.81
N ARG A 278 -10.36 -19.77 9.34
CA ARG A 278 -10.26 -20.23 10.73
C ARG A 278 -9.59 -21.61 10.77
N ALA A 279 -8.37 -21.66 11.33
CA ALA A 279 -7.61 -22.91 11.45
C ALA A 279 -6.88 -22.97 12.79
N GLY A 280 -6.98 -24.06 13.52
CA GLY A 280 -6.27 -24.27 14.79
C GLY A 280 -6.53 -23.18 15.84
N GLY A 281 -7.76 -22.66 15.92
CA GLY A 281 -8.14 -21.57 16.82
C GLY A 281 -7.62 -20.18 16.42
N LYS A 282 -6.92 -20.06 15.28
CA LYS A 282 -6.40 -18.80 14.74
C LYS A 282 -7.24 -18.34 13.54
N ARG A 283 -7.20 -17.04 13.31
CA ARG A 283 -7.90 -16.37 12.19
C ARG A 283 -6.89 -15.74 11.26
N PHE A 284 -7.00 -16.06 9.97
CA PHE A 284 -6.12 -15.54 8.93
C PHE A 284 -6.94 -14.72 7.92
N ASP A 285 -6.49 -13.51 7.63
CA ASP A 285 -7.07 -12.65 6.60
C ASP A 285 -6.26 -12.78 5.29
N PRO A 286 -6.72 -13.56 4.28
CA PRO A 286 -6.04 -13.69 3.01
C PRO A 286 -6.29 -12.51 2.06
N TRP A 287 -7.24 -11.62 2.41
CA TRP A 287 -7.66 -10.48 1.58
C TRP A 287 -6.79 -9.24 1.76
N GLY A 288 -5.78 -9.28 2.64
CA GLY A 288 -4.93 -8.13 2.90
C GLY A 288 -5.66 -6.92 3.46
N GLY A 289 -6.78 -7.13 4.16
CA GLY A 289 -7.62 -6.08 4.75
C GLY A 289 -8.72 -5.53 3.85
N TYR A 290 -8.88 -6.01 2.63
CA TYR A 290 -9.97 -5.55 1.74
C TYR A 290 -11.36 -6.01 2.22
N GLN A 291 -11.45 -7.19 2.86
CA GLN A 291 -12.73 -7.73 3.35
C GLN A 291 -13.46 -6.80 4.33
N GLN A 292 -12.73 -6.02 5.11
CA GLN A 292 -13.34 -5.09 6.08
C GLN A 292 -14.25 -4.04 5.41
N TYR A 293 -13.96 -3.63 4.17
CA TYR A 293 -14.82 -2.69 3.43
C TYR A 293 -16.15 -3.35 3.05
N VAL A 294 -16.12 -4.63 2.66
CA VAL A 294 -17.35 -5.39 2.37
C VAL A 294 -18.18 -5.52 3.64
N THR A 295 -17.56 -5.83 4.77
CA THR A 295 -18.26 -5.92 6.07
C THR A 295 -18.85 -4.58 6.48
N VAL A 296 -18.14 -3.46 6.34
CA VAL A 296 -18.66 -2.13 6.65
C VAL A 296 -19.88 -1.80 5.75
N ILE A 297 -19.77 -2.01 4.45
CA ILE A 297 -20.86 -1.75 3.50
C ILE A 297 -22.07 -2.64 3.84
N SER A 298 -21.86 -3.94 4.08
CA SER A 298 -22.94 -4.86 4.46
C SER A 298 -23.66 -4.42 5.71
N ARG A 299 -22.93 -4.04 6.76
CA ARG A 299 -23.50 -3.55 8.01
C ARG A 299 -24.28 -2.24 7.84
N LEU A 300 -23.76 -1.32 7.03
CA LEU A 300 -24.45 -0.05 6.75
C LEU A 300 -25.74 -0.25 5.94
N THR A 301 -25.78 -1.24 5.03
CA THR A 301 -26.95 -1.53 4.20
C THR A 301 -28.00 -2.34 4.94
N THR A 302 -27.61 -3.25 5.82
CA THR A 302 -28.53 -4.08 6.60
C THR A 302 -28.98 -3.43 7.92
N GLY A 303 -28.20 -2.46 8.45
CA GLY A 303 -28.41 -1.90 9.78
C GLY A 303 -28.00 -2.85 10.92
N GLU A 304 -27.38 -3.98 10.61
CA GLU A 304 -27.05 -5.04 11.55
C GLU A 304 -25.60 -5.49 11.46
N GLY A 305 -25.04 -5.92 12.58
CA GLY A 305 -23.75 -6.58 12.66
C GLY A 305 -23.88 -7.95 13.33
N VAL A 306 -22.94 -8.84 13.01
CA VAL A 306 -22.85 -10.16 13.65
C VAL A 306 -21.53 -10.24 14.44
N SER A 307 -21.63 -10.66 15.71
CA SER A 307 -20.48 -10.85 16.59
C SER A 307 -19.62 -12.03 16.12
N ALA A 308 -18.35 -11.80 15.85
CA ALA A 308 -17.41 -12.87 15.47
C ALA A 308 -17.14 -13.89 16.59
N THR A 309 -17.46 -13.53 17.84
CA THR A 309 -17.20 -14.38 19.01
C THR A 309 -18.43 -15.17 19.42
N THR A 310 -19.61 -14.53 19.44
CA THR A 310 -20.85 -15.14 19.94
C THR A 310 -21.82 -15.54 18.84
N GLY A 311 -21.63 -15.05 17.60
CA GLY A 311 -22.57 -15.24 16.49
C GLY A 311 -23.87 -14.44 16.64
N GLN A 312 -24.03 -13.64 17.71
CA GLN A 312 -25.24 -12.87 17.93
C GLN A 312 -25.33 -11.66 17.01
N GLU A 313 -26.51 -11.37 16.51
CA GLU A 313 -26.84 -10.16 15.77
C GLU A 313 -27.01 -8.98 16.73
N TYR A 314 -26.55 -7.82 16.30
CA TYR A 314 -26.73 -6.55 17.03
C TYR A 314 -27.01 -5.40 16.06
N PRO A 315 -27.92 -4.47 16.43
CA PRO A 315 -28.23 -3.33 15.60
C PRO A 315 -27.05 -2.35 15.54
N ILE A 316 -26.81 -1.79 14.33
CA ILE A 316 -25.80 -0.75 14.12
C ILE A 316 -26.51 0.60 14.10
N GLN A 317 -26.19 1.43 15.11
CA GLN A 317 -26.60 2.82 15.13
C GLN A 317 -25.46 3.66 14.52
N PRO A 318 -25.67 4.33 13.37
CA PRO A 318 -24.57 4.92 12.57
C PRO A 318 -23.72 5.99 13.28
N PHE A 319 -24.14 6.50 14.43
CA PHE A 319 -23.44 7.56 15.16
C PHE A 319 -23.03 7.23 16.61
N GLN A 320 -23.28 6.01 17.09
CA GLN A 320 -22.88 5.62 18.46
C GLN A 320 -21.56 4.84 18.56
N THR A 321 -20.98 4.44 17.44
CA THR A 321 -19.73 3.66 17.42
C THR A 321 -18.44 4.49 17.49
N ALA A 322 -18.52 5.80 17.53
CA ALA A 322 -17.36 6.69 17.64
C ALA A 322 -16.85 6.91 19.08
N GLY A 323 -17.49 6.28 20.08
CA GLY A 323 -17.22 6.52 21.50
C GLY A 323 -16.96 5.28 22.38
N ARG A 324 -16.54 4.15 21.77
CA ARG A 324 -16.10 2.98 22.57
C ARG A 324 -14.77 2.45 22.10
#